data_c3520841cdb90f99f06c542c8e271582
#
_entry.id   c3520841cdb90f99f06c542c8e271582
#
_cell.length_a   1.000
_cell.length_b   1.000
_cell.length_c   1.000
_cell.angle_alpha   90.00
_cell.angle_beta   90.00
_cell.angle_gamma   90.00
#
_symmetry.space_group_name_H-M   'P 1'
#
loop_
_entity.id
_entity.type
_entity.pdbx_description
1 polymer ?
#
loop_
_entity_poly.entity_id
_entity_poly.type
_entity_poly.pdbx_seq_one_letter_code
_entity_poly.pdbx_strand_id
1 'polypeptide(L)'
;MTKYVIHGGKPLHGEVEISGAKNAAVAILPAALLVDGVCRIENVPDISDVTMILGIMKDLGANVRTINPTTVELDCSKVYKQNVPYELARQIRASYYLIGALLGRFGRAEVPPPGGCDLGVRPIDQHLKGFSAMGAEIQVENGFIHAASPTGRLHGAQVYLDVVSVGATMNILIAAALADGLTIIENAAKEPHIVDLANFLNSMGADIMGAGTDVIKVRGVEKLKGGCYSIIPDQIEAGTYMTAVAAAGGEVRINNVIPKHLDCITATLVEMGVDIKEEGDALIVRREGKLTSTNVKTMPYPGFPTDMQPQIAAVLCLAEGTSILNEGVWDNRYRYADEFRRMGANIQVNGKVAVIEGVRALTGAPVCACDLRAGAAMIVAGLAANGVTEIDQVYHIERGYEGIVQKLSKLGADIHEEVIPEEDWRSSNGVG
;
A
#
# COMPACT_ATOMS: atom_id res chain seq x y z
N MET A 1 -21.12 -13.18 4.18
CA MET A 1 -19.73 -12.84 3.78
C MET A 1 -19.65 -12.72 2.28
N THR A 2 -18.70 -11.94 1.76
CA THR A 2 -18.53 -11.76 0.31
C THR A 2 -17.32 -12.56 -0.16
N LYS A 3 -17.44 -13.24 -1.30
CA LYS A 3 -16.34 -13.85 -2.06
C LYS A 3 -16.30 -13.32 -3.47
N TYR A 4 -15.14 -13.40 -4.15
CA TYR A 4 -15.04 -13.14 -5.58
C TYR A 4 -15.03 -14.47 -6.34
N VAL A 5 -15.79 -14.52 -7.42
CA VAL A 5 -15.87 -15.68 -8.33
C VAL A 5 -15.34 -15.27 -9.68
N ILE A 6 -14.35 -16.01 -10.19
CA ILE A 6 -13.66 -15.72 -11.44
C ILE A 6 -13.74 -16.94 -12.37
N HIS A 7 -14.32 -16.77 -13.56
CA HIS A 7 -14.21 -17.71 -14.66
C HIS A 7 -13.02 -17.32 -15.54
N GLY A 8 -11.89 -18.00 -15.34
CA GLY A 8 -10.62 -17.64 -15.98
C GLY A 8 -10.53 -17.99 -17.46
N GLY A 9 -9.37 -17.67 -18.05
CA GLY A 9 -9.06 -18.00 -19.44
C GLY A 9 -9.57 -17.02 -20.49
N LYS A 10 -10.10 -15.86 -20.08
CA LYS A 10 -10.50 -14.77 -21.00
C LYS A 10 -9.40 -13.71 -21.08
N PRO A 11 -8.92 -13.32 -22.27
CA PRO A 11 -7.98 -12.24 -22.43
C PRO A 11 -8.64 -10.90 -22.07
N LEU A 12 -7.83 -9.96 -21.55
CA LEU A 12 -8.28 -8.65 -21.12
C LEU A 12 -8.12 -7.63 -22.25
N HIS A 13 -9.12 -6.76 -22.44
CA HIS A 13 -9.10 -5.71 -23.46
C HIS A 13 -9.81 -4.44 -22.95
N GLY A 14 -9.36 -3.28 -23.44
CA GLY A 14 -9.98 -2.01 -23.11
C GLY A 14 -9.09 -1.06 -22.35
N GLU A 15 -9.67 -0.25 -21.51
CA GLU A 15 -8.98 0.79 -20.76
C GLU A 15 -9.35 0.74 -19.28
N VAL A 16 -8.36 1.01 -18.42
CA VAL A 16 -8.57 1.14 -16.98
C VAL A 16 -7.93 2.42 -16.47
N GLU A 17 -8.64 3.10 -15.58
CA GLU A 17 -8.17 4.29 -14.87
C GLU A 17 -7.59 3.89 -13.52
N ILE A 18 -6.36 4.35 -13.22
CA ILE A 18 -5.70 4.06 -11.94
C ILE A 18 -6.13 5.07 -10.89
N SER A 19 -6.50 4.57 -9.72
CA SER A 19 -6.92 5.36 -8.57
C SER A 19 -5.72 5.97 -7.84
N GLY A 20 -5.98 6.86 -6.90
CA GLY A 20 -4.95 7.46 -6.07
C GLY A 20 -4.20 6.44 -5.23
N ALA A 21 -2.91 6.72 -4.99
CA ALA A 21 -2.02 5.81 -4.28
C ALA A 21 -2.45 5.59 -2.83
N LYS A 22 -2.83 4.35 -2.50
CA LYS A 22 -3.15 3.96 -1.12
C LYS A 22 -2.05 4.36 -0.14
N ASN A 23 -0.79 4.00 -0.46
CA ASN A 23 0.34 4.21 0.45
C ASN A 23 0.65 5.70 0.67
N ALA A 24 0.28 6.57 -0.27
CA ALA A 24 0.33 8.01 -0.09
C ALA A 24 -0.86 8.52 0.75
N ALA A 25 -2.09 8.09 0.42
CA ALA A 25 -3.30 8.54 1.09
C ALA A 25 -3.26 8.29 2.61
N VAL A 26 -2.85 7.07 3.03
CA VAL A 26 -2.81 6.68 4.45
C VAL A 26 -1.77 7.44 5.29
N ALA A 27 -0.86 8.19 4.67
CA ALA A 27 0.09 9.06 5.34
C ALA A 27 -0.28 10.55 5.18
N ILE A 28 -0.75 10.98 4.01
CA ILE A 28 -1.16 12.37 3.73
C ILE A 28 -2.37 12.76 4.58
N LEU A 29 -3.35 11.88 4.73
CA LEU A 29 -4.54 12.15 5.56
C LEU A 29 -4.16 12.44 7.02
N PRO A 30 -3.39 11.60 7.74
CA PRO A 30 -2.89 11.94 9.07
C PRO A 30 -2.01 13.21 9.08
N ALA A 31 -1.18 13.43 8.06
CA ALA A 31 -0.34 14.63 7.97
C ALA A 31 -1.17 15.92 7.88
N ALA A 32 -2.39 15.87 7.35
CA ALA A 32 -3.31 17.01 7.35
C ALA A 32 -3.68 17.49 8.76
N LEU A 33 -3.49 16.67 9.80
CA LEU A 33 -3.65 17.10 11.20
C LEU A 33 -2.68 18.24 11.57
N LEU A 34 -1.55 18.38 10.89
CA LEU A 34 -0.58 19.45 11.14
C LEU A 34 -1.02 20.81 10.59
N VAL A 35 -2.01 20.83 9.70
CA VAL A 35 -2.41 22.01 8.95
C VAL A 35 -3.42 22.84 9.73
N ASP A 36 -3.17 24.15 9.80
CA ASP A 36 -4.14 25.11 10.31
C ASP A 36 -4.94 25.71 9.14
N GLY A 37 -6.16 25.23 8.99
CA GLY A 37 -7.06 25.58 7.90
C GLY A 37 -7.62 24.35 7.19
N VAL A 38 -8.33 24.59 6.09
CA VAL A 38 -8.97 23.53 5.31
C VAL A 38 -7.99 22.96 4.29
N CYS A 39 -7.80 21.64 4.33
CA CYS A 39 -7.13 20.89 3.29
C CYS A 39 -8.17 20.23 2.38
N ARG A 40 -8.15 20.53 1.08
CA ARG A 40 -8.86 19.77 0.06
C ARG A 40 -7.89 18.76 -0.56
N ILE A 41 -8.19 17.49 -0.40
CA ILE A 41 -7.36 16.40 -0.92
C ILE A 41 -8.14 15.68 -2.01
N GLU A 42 -7.58 15.65 -3.21
CA GLU A 42 -8.13 15.07 -4.43
C GLU A 42 -7.41 13.76 -4.78
N ASN A 43 -8.02 12.97 -5.66
CA ASN A 43 -7.53 11.64 -6.04
C ASN A 43 -7.30 10.71 -4.83
N VAL A 44 -8.16 10.84 -3.81
CA VAL A 44 -8.19 9.93 -2.66
C VAL A 44 -8.85 8.64 -3.10
N PRO A 45 -8.22 7.45 -2.94
CA PRO A 45 -8.85 6.21 -3.36
C PRO A 45 -10.03 5.85 -2.44
N ASP A 46 -11.12 5.34 -3.02
CA ASP A 46 -12.29 4.85 -2.26
C ASP A 46 -12.04 3.41 -1.78
N ILE A 47 -11.32 3.29 -0.67
CA ILE A 47 -10.91 2.04 -0.06
C ILE A 47 -11.16 2.04 1.46
N SER A 48 -11.31 0.87 2.05
CA SER A 48 -11.66 0.76 3.47
C SER A 48 -10.60 1.33 4.42
N ASP A 49 -9.31 1.25 4.08
CA ASP A 49 -8.23 1.85 4.89
C ASP A 49 -8.34 3.39 4.95
N VAL A 50 -8.76 4.04 3.87
CA VAL A 50 -9.03 5.50 3.84
C VAL A 50 -10.24 5.84 4.71
N THR A 51 -11.35 5.13 4.53
CA THR A 51 -12.58 5.34 5.33
C THR A 51 -12.28 5.24 6.82
N MET A 52 -11.45 4.28 7.20
CA MET A 52 -11.06 4.06 8.59
C MET A 52 -10.20 5.19 9.17
N ILE A 53 -9.21 5.67 8.41
CA ILE A 53 -8.41 6.84 8.82
C ILE A 53 -9.27 8.08 8.99
N LEU A 54 -10.17 8.35 8.04
CA LEU A 54 -11.09 9.48 8.13
C LEU A 54 -12.01 9.36 9.35
N GLY A 55 -12.43 8.13 9.69
CA GLY A 55 -13.17 7.83 10.91
C GLY A 55 -12.39 8.18 12.19
N ILE A 56 -11.13 7.79 12.25
CA ILE A 56 -10.23 8.14 13.37
C ILE A 56 -10.05 9.66 13.45
N MET A 57 -9.82 10.34 12.34
CA MET A 57 -9.66 11.80 12.32
C MET A 57 -10.93 12.53 12.81
N LYS A 58 -12.12 12.04 12.44
CA LYS A 58 -13.38 12.56 12.99
C LYS A 58 -13.48 12.40 14.50
N ASP A 59 -13.09 11.22 15.03
CA ASP A 59 -13.07 10.99 16.48
C ASP A 59 -12.09 11.93 17.20
N LEU A 60 -10.95 12.23 16.60
CA LEU A 60 -9.98 13.19 17.12
C LEU A 60 -10.50 14.64 17.12
N GLY A 61 -11.60 14.92 16.43
CA GLY A 61 -12.24 16.24 16.36
C GLY A 61 -12.06 16.98 15.03
N ALA A 62 -11.52 16.33 14.00
CA ALA A 62 -11.47 16.92 12.67
C ALA A 62 -12.84 16.98 12.01
N ASN A 63 -13.13 18.08 11.33
CA ASN A 63 -14.28 18.16 10.44
C ASN A 63 -13.93 17.57 9.07
N VAL A 64 -14.52 16.43 8.76
CA VAL A 64 -14.28 15.68 7.53
C VAL A 64 -15.50 15.76 6.64
N ARG A 65 -15.37 16.34 5.46
CA ARG A 65 -16.41 16.47 4.45
C ARG A 65 -16.01 15.74 3.17
N THR A 66 -16.78 14.71 2.80
CA THR A 66 -16.64 14.06 1.49
C THR A 66 -17.36 14.90 0.44
N ILE A 67 -16.62 15.38 -0.56
CA ILE A 67 -17.16 16.18 -1.68
C ILE A 67 -17.67 15.27 -2.78
N ASN A 68 -16.89 14.26 -3.13
CA ASN A 68 -17.22 13.19 -4.07
C ASN A 68 -16.40 11.94 -3.66
N PRO A 69 -16.55 10.77 -4.31
CA PRO A 69 -15.85 9.54 -3.93
C PRO A 69 -14.33 9.67 -3.81
N THR A 70 -13.70 10.56 -4.58
CA THR A 70 -12.25 10.71 -4.64
C THR A 70 -11.74 12.05 -4.10
N THR A 71 -12.61 12.87 -3.46
CA THR A 71 -12.23 14.18 -2.93
C THR A 71 -12.77 14.40 -1.54
N VAL A 72 -11.90 14.74 -0.59
CA VAL A 72 -12.26 15.06 0.79
C VAL A 72 -11.73 16.43 1.19
N GLU A 73 -12.50 17.14 2.00
CA GLU A 73 -12.07 18.35 2.71
C GLU A 73 -11.89 18.03 4.19
N LEU A 74 -10.75 18.43 4.73
CA LEU A 74 -10.36 18.22 6.13
C LEU A 74 -10.10 19.57 6.78
N ASP A 75 -10.89 19.92 7.79
CA ASP A 75 -10.59 21.03 8.69
C ASP A 75 -10.18 20.48 10.05
N CYS A 76 -8.89 20.55 10.32
CA CYS A 76 -8.29 20.06 11.55
C CYS A 76 -8.10 21.15 12.62
N SER A 77 -8.59 22.39 12.39
CA SER A 77 -8.41 23.53 13.32
C SER A 77 -8.94 23.24 14.72
N LYS A 78 -9.98 22.42 14.83
CA LYS A 78 -10.68 22.08 16.10
C LYS A 78 -10.29 20.71 16.66
N VAL A 79 -9.27 20.05 16.14
CA VAL A 79 -8.76 18.79 16.71
C VAL A 79 -8.23 19.06 18.11
N TYR A 80 -8.68 18.29 19.09
CA TYR A 80 -8.35 18.46 20.51
C TYR A 80 -7.91 17.17 21.20
N LYS A 81 -8.30 16.00 20.70
CA LYS A 81 -7.86 14.71 21.25
C LYS A 81 -6.46 14.37 20.77
N GLN A 82 -5.68 13.76 21.66
CA GLN A 82 -4.32 13.28 21.42
C GLN A 82 -4.21 11.77 21.63
N ASN A 83 -5.32 11.11 21.92
CA ASN A 83 -5.44 9.67 22.11
C ASN A 83 -6.30 9.05 21.00
N VAL A 84 -5.77 8.03 20.36
CA VAL A 84 -6.46 7.29 19.29
C VAL A 84 -7.23 6.12 19.88
N PRO A 85 -8.53 5.94 19.55
CA PRO A 85 -9.31 4.83 20.07
C PRO A 85 -8.73 3.47 19.68
N TYR A 86 -8.59 2.56 20.66
CA TYR A 86 -8.03 1.23 20.46
C TYR A 86 -8.76 0.44 19.38
N GLU A 87 -10.10 0.43 19.41
CA GLU A 87 -10.93 -0.34 18.49
C GLU A 87 -10.80 0.10 17.02
N LEU A 88 -10.48 1.36 16.77
CA LEU A 88 -10.25 1.88 15.44
C LEU A 88 -8.81 1.64 14.98
N ALA A 89 -7.83 1.90 15.84
CA ALA A 89 -6.42 1.79 15.49
C ALA A 89 -5.98 0.36 15.18
N ARG A 90 -6.52 -0.65 15.91
CA ARG A 90 -6.18 -2.05 15.72
C ARG A 90 -6.59 -2.61 14.36
N GLN A 91 -7.54 -1.96 13.67
CA GLN A 91 -8.06 -2.42 12.39
C GLN A 91 -7.17 -2.01 11.22
N ILE A 92 -6.35 -0.99 11.39
CA ILE A 92 -5.49 -0.45 10.34
C ILE A 92 -4.04 -0.29 10.81
N ARG A 93 -3.11 -0.83 10.02
CA ARG A 93 -1.70 -0.67 10.34
C ARG A 93 -1.21 0.77 10.24
N ALA A 94 -1.71 1.53 9.28
CA ALA A 94 -1.30 2.92 9.04
C ALA A 94 -1.64 3.88 10.21
N SER A 95 -2.35 3.41 11.25
CA SER A 95 -2.61 4.17 12.49
C SER A 95 -1.34 4.71 13.16
N TYR A 96 -0.17 4.09 12.92
CA TYR A 96 1.09 4.60 13.46
C TYR A 96 1.50 5.97 12.91
N TYR A 97 1.01 6.39 11.72
CA TYR A 97 1.28 7.75 11.22
C TYR A 97 0.64 8.84 12.08
N LEU A 98 -0.39 8.49 12.84
CA LEU A 98 -0.98 9.38 13.83
C LEU A 98 -0.03 9.72 14.98
N ILE A 99 0.96 8.86 15.29
CA ILE A 99 1.97 9.17 16.30
C ILE A 99 2.75 10.42 15.85
N GLY A 100 3.32 10.42 14.65
CA GLY A 100 4.09 11.56 14.12
C GLY A 100 3.23 12.80 13.97
N ALA A 101 1.99 12.68 13.50
CA ALA A 101 1.08 13.81 13.32
C ALA A 101 0.68 14.45 14.66
N LEU A 102 0.32 13.65 15.66
CA LEU A 102 -0.06 14.17 16.98
C LEU A 102 1.14 14.74 17.74
N LEU A 103 2.31 14.06 17.68
CA LEU A 103 3.56 14.59 18.25
C LEU A 103 3.97 15.90 17.60
N GLY A 104 3.94 15.97 16.27
CA GLY A 104 4.29 17.18 15.53
C GLY A 104 3.38 18.37 15.88
N ARG A 105 2.07 18.13 16.02
CA ARG A 105 1.09 19.18 16.30
C ARG A 105 1.01 19.57 17.77
N PHE A 106 0.98 18.59 18.68
CA PHE A 106 0.65 18.79 20.10
C PHE A 106 1.82 18.50 21.05
N GLY A 107 2.94 18.01 20.53
CA GLY A 107 4.04 17.52 21.35
C GLY A 107 3.68 16.26 22.18
N ARG A 108 2.52 15.65 21.94
CA ARG A 108 2.04 14.46 22.65
C ARG A 108 1.17 13.59 21.78
N ALA A 109 1.32 12.27 21.91
CA ALA A 109 0.50 11.27 21.24
C ALA A 109 0.30 10.06 22.13
N GLU A 110 -0.91 9.49 22.11
CA GLU A 110 -1.26 8.23 22.74
C GLU A 110 -1.97 7.37 21.68
N VAL A 111 -1.26 6.34 21.18
CA VAL A 111 -1.70 5.54 20.03
C VAL A 111 -1.50 4.07 20.36
N PRO A 112 -2.50 3.20 20.13
CA PRO A 112 -2.30 1.76 20.25
C PRO A 112 -1.26 1.25 19.24
N PRO A 113 -0.53 0.17 19.56
CA PRO A 113 0.32 -0.49 18.59
C PRO A 113 -0.46 -0.84 17.31
N PRO A 114 0.17 -0.71 16.14
CA PRO A 114 -0.52 -0.92 14.86
C PRO A 114 -1.01 -2.36 14.73
N GLY A 115 -2.27 -2.53 14.32
CA GLY A 115 -2.89 -3.81 14.01
C GLY A 115 -2.96 -4.11 12.50
N GLY A 116 -3.85 -5.00 12.13
CA GLY A 116 -4.42 -5.10 10.76
C GLY A 116 -3.57 -5.78 9.69
N CYS A 117 -2.53 -6.60 10.01
CA CYS A 117 -1.87 -7.42 9.00
C CYS A 117 -1.05 -8.56 9.60
N ASP A 118 -1.26 -9.77 9.08
CA ASP A 118 -0.62 -11.01 9.54
C ASP A 118 0.74 -11.32 8.85
N LEU A 119 1.38 -10.34 8.21
CA LEU A 119 2.69 -10.53 7.55
C LEU A 119 3.88 -10.68 8.52
N GLY A 120 3.63 -11.05 9.77
CA GLY A 120 4.64 -11.21 10.81
C GLY A 120 4.93 -9.94 11.62
N VAL A 121 5.92 -10.03 12.49
CA VAL A 121 6.36 -8.92 13.34
C VAL A 121 6.89 -7.79 12.47
N ARG A 122 6.29 -6.64 12.61
CA ARG A 122 6.71 -5.41 11.93
C ARG A 122 7.04 -4.38 13.00
N PRO A 123 8.26 -4.36 13.49
CA PRO A 123 8.65 -3.46 14.57
C PRO A 123 8.50 -2.00 14.12
N ILE A 124 8.16 -1.13 15.08
CA ILE A 124 8.14 0.32 14.90
C ILE A 124 9.33 0.99 15.59
N ASP A 125 10.37 0.22 15.89
CA ASP A 125 11.59 0.65 16.57
C ASP A 125 12.25 1.84 15.88
N GLN A 126 12.32 1.85 14.54
CA GLN A 126 12.88 2.96 13.77
C GLN A 126 12.04 4.24 13.86
N HIS A 127 10.71 4.12 13.98
CA HIS A 127 9.84 5.25 14.24
C HIS A 127 10.13 5.85 15.61
N LEU A 128 10.15 4.99 16.65
CA LEU A 128 10.37 5.41 18.02
C LEU A 128 11.79 5.98 18.21
N LYS A 129 12.81 5.39 17.55
CA LYS A 129 14.18 5.91 17.51
C LYS A 129 14.20 7.34 16.98
N GLY A 130 13.52 7.59 15.87
CA GLY A 130 13.44 8.93 15.28
C GLY A 130 12.79 9.94 16.23
N PHE A 131 11.65 9.60 16.83
CA PHE A 131 10.96 10.49 17.77
C PHE A 131 11.79 10.75 19.03
N SER A 132 12.46 9.73 19.56
CA SER A 132 13.37 9.90 20.72
C SER A 132 14.55 10.82 20.39
N ALA A 133 15.14 10.68 19.19
CA ALA A 133 16.20 11.59 18.74
C ALA A 133 15.72 13.04 18.65
N MET A 134 14.43 13.26 18.32
CA MET A 134 13.79 14.57 18.26
C MET A 134 13.30 15.07 19.63
N GLY A 135 13.66 14.36 20.73
CA GLY A 135 13.36 14.78 22.09
C GLY A 135 12.05 14.27 22.67
N ALA A 136 11.39 13.31 22.05
CA ALA A 136 10.23 12.67 22.64
C ALA A 136 10.63 11.61 23.67
N GLU A 137 9.97 11.62 24.83
CA GLU A 137 9.97 10.54 25.80
C GLU A 137 8.88 9.54 25.40
N ILE A 138 9.25 8.24 25.33
CA ILE A 138 8.36 7.21 24.83
C ILE A 138 8.23 6.11 25.86
N GLN A 139 7.00 5.74 26.18
CA GLN A 139 6.64 4.62 27.05
C GLN A 139 5.63 3.73 26.36
N VAL A 140 5.74 2.42 26.52
CA VAL A 140 4.76 1.47 26.01
C VAL A 140 4.12 0.80 27.24
N GLU A 141 2.90 1.21 27.54
CA GLU A 141 2.17 0.76 28.73
C GLU A 141 0.69 0.50 28.42
N ASN A 142 0.12 -0.49 29.07
CA ASN A 142 -1.31 -0.83 28.96
C ASN A 142 -1.82 -1.03 27.51
N GLY A 143 -0.93 -1.47 26.59
CA GLY A 143 -1.27 -1.64 25.19
C GLY A 143 -1.34 -0.34 24.39
N PHE A 144 -0.68 0.72 24.87
CA PHE A 144 -0.56 2.01 24.17
C PHE A 144 0.90 2.46 24.09
N ILE A 145 1.19 3.18 23.04
CA ILE A 145 2.43 3.96 22.88
C ILE A 145 2.12 5.36 23.35
N HIS A 146 2.73 5.75 24.45
CA HIS A 146 2.70 7.10 24.98
C HIS A 146 3.98 7.82 24.55
N ALA A 147 3.86 8.89 23.78
CA ALA A 147 4.97 9.68 23.33
C ALA A 147 4.72 11.15 23.66
N ALA A 148 5.67 11.82 24.30
CA ALA A 148 5.53 13.21 24.70
C ALA A 148 6.86 13.96 24.64
N SER A 149 6.83 15.18 24.13
CA SER A 149 7.96 16.09 24.26
C SER A 149 7.86 16.85 25.60
N PRO A 150 8.89 16.83 26.46
CA PRO A 150 8.90 17.57 27.72
C PRO A 150 8.75 19.08 27.55
N THR A 151 9.16 19.61 26.39
CA THR A 151 9.08 21.03 26.04
C THR A 151 7.77 21.40 25.34
N GLY A 152 6.90 20.42 25.06
CA GLY A 152 5.66 20.61 24.30
C GLY A 152 5.86 20.73 22.78
N ARG A 153 7.09 20.71 22.27
CA ARG A 153 7.45 20.74 20.85
C ARG A 153 8.66 19.85 20.60
N LEU A 154 8.68 19.16 19.49
CA LEU A 154 9.86 18.39 19.08
C LEU A 154 10.98 19.30 18.61
N HIS A 155 12.22 18.83 18.69
CA HIS A 155 13.41 19.55 18.23
C HIS A 155 14.01 18.86 17.00
N GLY A 156 14.61 19.64 16.11
CA GLY A 156 15.37 19.15 14.98
C GLY A 156 16.52 18.24 15.44
N ALA A 157 16.75 17.16 14.72
CA ALA A 157 17.75 16.15 15.06
C ALA A 157 18.34 15.49 13.81
N GLN A 158 19.53 14.90 13.96
CA GLN A 158 20.07 13.98 12.97
C GLN A 158 19.59 12.56 13.30
N VAL A 159 18.86 11.97 12.38
CA VAL A 159 18.24 10.64 12.55
C VAL A 159 18.78 9.71 11.48
N TYR A 160 19.63 8.76 11.88
CA TYR A 160 20.08 7.69 11.00
C TYR A 160 19.19 6.46 11.19
N LEU A 161 18.56 5.99 10.11
CA LEU A 161 17.75 4.76 10.12
C LEU A 161 18.67 3.55 9.93
N ASP A 162 18.62 2.57 10.85
CA ASP A 162 19.45 1.37 10.79
C ASP A 162 19.10 0.48 9.58
N VAL A 163 17.83 0.56 9.17
CA VAL A 163 17.30 -0.08 7.97
C VAL A 163 16.46 0.91 7.18
N VAL A 164 16.45 0.79 5.86
CA VAL A 164 15.55 1.59 5.01
C VAL A 164 14.12 1.23 5.36
N SER A 165 13.38 2.18 5.92
CA SER A 165 11.99 1.99 6.36
C SER A 165 11.09 3.10 5.83
N VAL A 166 10.16 2.73 4.96
CA VAL A 166 9.15 3.64 4.40
C VAL A 166 8.33 4.28 5.53
N GLY A 167 7.79 3.43 6.42
CA GLY A 167 6.95 3.91 7.51
C GLY A 167 7.66 4.87 8.44
N ALA A 168 8.90 4.54 8.86
CA ALA A 168 9.69 5.42 9.74
C ALA A 168 10.05 6.73 9.03
N THR A 169 10.51 6.67 7.78
CA THR A 169 10.84 7.87 7.00
C THR A 169 9.64 8.83 6.94
N MET A 170 8.46 8.34 6.57
CA MET A 170 7.25 9.17 6.45
C MET A 170 6.80 9.71 7.82
N ASN A 171 6.84 8.89 8.84
CA ASN A 171 6.35 9.27 10.18
C ASN A 171 7.25 10.31 10.85
N ILE A 172 8.57 10.16 10.71
CA ILE A 172 9.54 11.16 11.18
C ILE A 172 9.42 12.45 10.38
N LEU A 173 9.23 12.36 9.05
CA LEU A 173 9.02 13.52 8.18
C LEU A 173 7.78 14.31 8.59
N ILE A 174 6.66 13.64 8.89
CA ILE A 174 5.45 14.26 9.41
C ILE A 174 5.74 14.99 10.73
N ALA A 175 6.37 14.33 11.69
CA ALA A 175 6.66 14.89 13.00
C ALA A 175 7.64 16.10 12.92
N ALA A 176 8.60 16.05 11.98
CA ALA A 176 9.62 17.07 11.81
C ALA A 176 9.10 18.37 11.18
N ALA A 177 7.96 18.32 10.45
CA ALA A 177 7.44 19.48 9.72
C ALA A 177 7.17 20.70 10.61
N LEU A 178 6.80 20.49 11.87
CA LEU A 178 6.57 21.55 12.87
C LEU A 178 7.60 21.55 14.01
N ALA A 179 8.67 20.76 13.94
CA ALA A 179 9.71 20.71 14.97
C ALA A 179 10.52 22.03 15.02
N ASP A 180 11.18 22.30 16.14
CA ASP A 180 12.06 23.45 16.26
C ASP A 180 13.46 23.13 15.71
N GLY A 181 13.85 23.77 14.61
CA GLY A 181 15.15 23.60 13.99
C GLY A 181 15.15 22.68 12.77
N LEU A 182 16.30 22.06 12.47
CA LEU A 182 16.55 21.23 11.31
C LEU A 182 16.62 19.77 11.69
N THR A 183 15.78 18.94 11.06
CA THR A 183 15.88 17.48 11.11
C THR A 183 16.52 16.94 9.84
N ILE A 184 17.49 16.03 9.98
CA ILE A 184 18.14 15.34 8.86
C ILE A 184 17.84 13.84 9.03
N ILE A 185 17.13 13.27 8.07
CA ILE A 185 16.83 11.83 8.03
C ILE A 185 17.80 11.18 7.06
N GLU A 186 18.68 10.30 7.56
CA GLU A 186 19.68 9.57 6.77
C GLU A 186 19.28 8.11 6.60
N ASN A 187 19.72 7.50 5.52
CA ASN A 187 19.28 6.16 5.07
C ASN A 187 17.74 6.12 4.89
N ALA A 188 17.18 7.23 4.43
CA ALA A 188 15.76 7.39 4.17
C ALA A 188 15.29 6.48 3.02
N ALA A 189 14.04 6.05 3.07
CA ALA A 189 13.38 5.39 1.96
C ALA A 189 13.08 6.40 0.83
N LYS A 190 12.98 5.90 -0.41
CA LYS A 190 12.95 6.74 -1.64
C LYS A 190 11.66 6.57 -2.44
N GLU A 191 10.73 5.79 -1.95
CA GLU A 191 9.49 5.44 -2.63
C GLU A 191 8.69 6.68 -3.07
N PRO A 192 8.00 6.62 -4.23
CA PRO A 192 7.24 7.74 -4.78
C PRO A 192 6.25 8.40 -3.80
N HIS A 193 5.59 7.61 -2.96
CA HIS A 193 4.65 8.12 -1.97
C HIS A 193 5.31 8.89 -0.81
N ILE A 194 6.63 8.75 -0.60
CA ILE A 194 7.40 9.61 0.32
C ILE A 194 7.60 10.99 -0.30
N VAL A 195 7.92 11.03 -1.60
CA VAL A 195 8.02 12.29 -2.35
C VAL A 195 6.68 12.99 -2.38
N ASP A 196 5.58 12.24 -2.56
CA ASP A 196 4.22 12.76 -2.57
C ASP A 196 3.84 13.39 -1.22
N LEU A 197 4.14 12.71 -0.10
CA LEU A 197 3.94 13.27 1.24
C LEU A 197 4.74 14.56 1.45
N ALA A 198 6.01 14.59 1.03
CA ALA A 198 6.85 15.79 1.12
C ALA A 198 6.28 16.94 0.27
N ASN A 199 5.80 16.65 -0.94
CA ASN A 199 5.17 17.61 -1.82
C ASN A 199 3.85 18.15 -1.21
N PHE A 200 3.03 17.27 -0.63
CA PHE A 200 1.84 17.68 0.12
C PHE A 200 2.21 18.68 1.24
N LEU A 201 3.15 18.32 2.11
CA LEU A 201 3.55 19.17 3.22
C LEU A 201 4.17 20.50 2.73
N ASN A 202 5.01 20.46 1.70
CA ASN A 202 5.60 21.67 1.08
C ASN A 202 4.52 22.57 0.46
N SER A 203 3.49 21.99 -0.17
CA SER A 203 2.37 22.77 -0.71
C SER A 203 1.56 23.47 0.39
N MET A 204 1.60 22.96 1.63
CA MET A 204 0.99 23.56 2.81
C MET A 204 1.94 24.53 3.55
N GLY A 205 3.19 24.69 3.07
CA GLY A 205 4.15 25.65 3.59
C GLY A 205 5.29 25.07 4.43
N ALA A 206 5.52 23.76 4.39
CA ALA A 206 6.70 23.13 4.99
C ALA A 206 7.98 23.46 4.19
N ASP A 207 9.14 23.18 4.76
CA ASP A 207 10.46 23.33 4.14
C ASP A 207 11.18 21.96 4.17
N ILE A 208 10.90 21.15 3.15
CA ILE A 208 11.40 19.79 3.00
C ILE A 208 12.18 19.66 1.71
N MET A 209 13.41 19.17 1.79
CA MET A 209 14.31 18.93 0.65
C MET A 209 14.88 17.51 0.69
N GLY A 210 15.19 16.97 -0.49
CA GLY A 210 15.85 15.67 -0.64
C GLY A 210 14.91 14.46 -0.60
N ALA A 211 13.58 14.64 -0.56
CA ALA A 211 12.65 13.53 -0.69
C ALA A 211 12.89 12.77 -2.01
N GLY A 212 12.92 11.44 -1.96
CA GLY A 212 13.32 10.59 -3.08
C GLY A 212 14.83 10.29 -3.14
N THR A 213 15.61 10.83 -2.21
CA THR A 213 17.02 10.48 -1.97
C THR A 213 17.20 9.79 -0.62
N ASP A 214 18.41 9.33 -0.32
CA ASP A 214 18.73 8.69 0.96
C ASP A 214 18.91 9.68 2.12
N VAL A 215 18.89 10.99 1.84
CA VAL A 215 18.97 12.04 2.86
C VAL A 215 17.86 13.06 2.65
N ILE A 216 16.97 13.16 3.64
CA ILE A 216 15.88 14.15 3.66
C ILE A 216 16.15 15.18 4.74
N LYS A 217 16.04 16.45 4.38
CA LYS A 217 16.20 17.59 5.31
C LYS A 217 14.86 18.27 5.49
N VAL A 218 14.45 18.42 6.75
CA VAL A 218 13.20 19.08 7.13
C VAL A 218 13.54 20.22 8.07
N ARG A 219 13.35 21.44 7.61
CA ARG A 219 13.39 22.61 8.49
C ARG A 219 11.98 22.83 9.02
N GLY A 220 11.80 22.63 10.30
CA GLY A 220 10.48 22.81 10.90
C GLY A 220 10.02 24.25 10.81
N VAL A 221 8.72 24.41 10.59
CA VAL A 221 8.05 25.72 10.48
C VAL A 221 7.09 25.93 11.65
N GLU A 222 6.70 27.17 11.89
CA GLU A 222 5.75 27.48 12.99
C GLU A 222 4.32 27.00 12.66
N LYS A 223 3.95 27.04 11.37
CA LYS A 223 2.57 26.82 10.94
C LYS A 223 2.51 26.35 9.50
N LEU A 224 1.64 25.36 9.24
CA LEU A 224 1.20 24.96 7.90
C LEU A 224 -0.16 25.57 7.60
N LYS A 225 -0.41 25.94 6.34
CA LYS A 225 -1.65 26.59 5.89
C LYS A 225 -2.47 25.64 5.03
N GLY A 226 -3.80 25.78 5.09
CA GLY A 226 -4.71 25.02 4.24
C GLY A 226 -4.49 25.26 2.74
N GLY A 227 -4.87 24.28 1.93
CA GLY A 227 -4.70 24.34 0.48
C GLY A 227 -5.37 23.15 -0.21
N CYS A 228 -5.11 23.01 -1.50
CA CYS A 228 -5.57 21.90 -2.33
C CYS A 228 -4.37 21.03 -2.76
N TYR A 229 -4.52 19.71 -2.71
CA TYR A 229 -3.50 18.77 -3.14
C TYR A 229 -4.13 17.54 -3.78
N SER A 230 -3.52 17.02 -4.84
CA SER A 230 -3.94 15.79 -5.51
C SER A 230 -2.90 14.69 -5.27
N ILE A 231 -3.34 13.55 -4.76
CA ILE A 231 -2.50 12.37 -4.51
C ILE A 231 -2.07 11.77 -5.84
N ILE A 232 -0.82 11.27 -5.93
CA ILE A 232 -0.31 10.57 -7.11
C ILE A 232 -1.09 9.28 -7.37
N PRO A 233 -1.13 8.79 -8.64
CA PRO A 233 -1.73 7.49 -8.96
C PRO A 233 -0.96 6.33 -8.33
N ASP A 234 -1.68 5.22 -8.04
CA ASP A 234 -1.13 4.05 -7.35
C ASP A 234 -0.32 3.17 -8.31
N GLN A 235 1.01 3.16 -8.14
CA GLN A 235 1.91 2.30 -8.91
C GLN A 235 1.66 0.79 -8.68
N ILE A 236 1.16 0.41 -7.51
CA ILE A 236 0.92 -1.01 -7.19
C ILE A 236 -0.40 -1.48 -7.82
N GLU A 237 -1.43 -0.63 -7.84
CA GLU A 237 -2.64 -0.90 -8.61
C GLU A 237 -2.31 -1.03 -10.10
N ALA A 238 -1.57 -0.08 -10.67
CA ALA A 238 -1.13 -0.14 -12.07
C ALA A 238 -0.34 -1.42 -12.37
N GLY A 239 0.66 -1.74 -11.54
CA GLY A 239 1.44 -2.98 -11.66
C GLY A 239 0.58 -4.24 -11.56
N THR A 240 -0.47 -4.22 -10.75
CA THR A 240 -1.41 -5.35 -10.65
C THR A 240 -2.18 -5.56 -11.95
N TYR A 241 -2.66 -4.48 -12.62
CA TYR A 241 -3.28 -4.62 -13.94
C TYR A 241 -2.26 -5.05 -15.01
N MET A 242 -1.02 -4.55 -14.97
CA MET A 242 0.05 -5.01 -15.86
C MET A 242 0.28 -6.54 -15.71
N THR A 243 0.34 -7.05 -14.48
CA THR A 243 0.48 -8.49 -14.22
C THR A 243 -0.77 -9.27 -14.58
N ALA A 244 -1.96 -8.70 -14.45
CA ALA A 244 -3.22 -9.33 -14.89
C ALA A 244 -3.22 -9.54 -16.40
N VAL A 245 -2.81 -8.54 -17.20
CA VAL A 245 -2.67 -8.67 -18.65
C VAL A 245 -1.56 -9.67 -19.02
N ALA A 246 -0.42 -9.63 -18.31
CA ALA A 246 0.66 -10.60 -18.49
C ALA A 246 0.18 -12.04 -18.25
N ALA A 247 -0.65 -12.28 -17.25
CA ALA A 247 -1.16 -13.60 -16.91
C ALA A 247 -2.30 -14.07 -17.83
N ALA A 248 -3.34 -13.24 -18.06
CA ALA A 248 -4.52 -13.59 -18.82
C ALA A 248 -4.36 -13.43 -20.35
N GLY A 249 -3.44 -12.57 -20.79
CA GLY A 249 -3.28 -12.16 -22.21
C GLY A 249 -4.19 -11.00 -22.58
N GLY A 250 -4.06 -10.56 -23.84
CA GLY A 250 -4.82 -9.45 -24.40
C GLY A 250 -4.03 -8.15 -24.48
N GLU A 251 -4.75 -7.02 -24.58
CA GLU A 251 -4.18 -5.68 -24.68
C GLU A 251 -5.05 -4.70 -23.88
N VAL A 252 -4.43 -4.00 -22.93
CA VAL A 252 -5.09 -3.01 -22.07
C VAL A 252 -4.31 -1.71 -22.04
N ARG A 253 -5.03 -0.60 -22.17
CA ARG A 253 -4.53 0.74 -21.90
C ARG A 253 -4.75 1.06 -20.40
N ILE A 254 -3.67 1.34 -19.70
CA ILE A 254 -3.67 1.70 -18.27
C ILE A 254 -3.43 3.20 -18.19
N ASN A 255 -4.47 3.97 -17.87
CA ASN A 255 -4.48 5.43 -17.82
C ASN A 255 -4.17 5.93 -16.40
N ASN A 256 -3.81 7.23 -16.31
CA ASN A 256 -3.47 7.90 -15.06
C ASN A 256 -2.35 7.18 -14.31
N VAL A 257 -1.20 7.06 -14.96
CA VAL A 257 0.01 6.50 -14.36
C VAL A 257 1.18 7.47 -14.47
N ILE A 258 2.17 7.30 -13.63
CA ILE A 258 3.48 7.92 -13.78
C ILE A 258 4.44 6.81 -14.21
N PRO A 259 4.75 6.66 -15.51
CA PRO A 259 5.53 5.53 -16.03
C PRO A 259 6.85 5.32 -15.28
N LYS A 260 7.51 6.41 -14.89
CA LYS A 260 8.75 6.38 -14.10
C LYS A 260 8.65 5.62 -12.77
N HIS A 261 7.50 5.60 -12.16
CA HIS A 261 7.26 4.84 -10.92
C HIS A 261 7.16 3.33 -11.16
N LEU A 262 6.98 2.92 -12.42
CA LEU A 262 6.76 1.54 -12.86
C LEU A 262 7.97 0.92 -13.56
N ASP A 263 9.11 1.64 -13.69
CA ASP A 263 10.28 1.22 -14.46
C ASP A 263 10.70 -0.23 -14.18
N CYS A 264 10.84 -0.62 -12.91
CA CYS A 264 11.30 -1.95 -12.55
C CYS A 264 10.26 -3.05 -12.85
N ILE A 265 8.98 -2.74 -12.71
CA ILE A 265 7.87 -3.67 -13.04
C ILE A 265 7.81 -3.83 -14.56
N THR A 266 7.86 -2.72 -15.31
CA THR A 266 7.90 -2.69 -16.78
C THR A 266 9.09 -3.50 -17.31
N ALA A 267 10.30 -3.25 -16.80
CA ALA A 267 11.50 -3.96 -17.22
C ALA A 267 11.39 -5.47 -16.98
N THR A 268 10.86 -5.89 -15.82
CA THR A 268 10.67 -7.31 -15.49
C THR A 268 9.66 -7.98 -16.44
N LEU A 269 8.53 -7.35 -16.71
CA LEU A 269 7.50 -7.91 -17.59
C LEU A 269 7.97 -7.93 -19.06
N VAL A 270 8.71 -6.92 -19.51
CA VAL A 270 9.33 -6.90 -20.86
C VAL A 270 10.32 -8.04 -21.00
N GLU A 271 11.18 -8.29 -20.01
CA GLU A 271 12.09 -9.44 -19.98
C GLU A 271 11.34 -10.78 -20.09
N MET A 272 10.13 -10.86 -19.51
CA MET A 272 9.25 -12.03 -19.60
C MET A 272 8.51 -12.16 -20.95
N GLY A 273 8.65 -11.19 -21.86
CA GLY A 273 8.04 -11.22 -23.20
C GLY A 273 6.69 -10.48 -23.29
N VAL A 274 6.37 -9.59 -22.35
CA VAL A 274 5.22 -8.69 -22.43
C VAL A 274 5.60 -7.45 -23.22
N ASP A 275 4.79 -7.03 -24.17
CA ASP A 275 4.97 -5.77 -24.91
C ASP A 275 4.35 -4.63 -24.12
N ILE A 276 5.16 -3.62 -23.76
CA ILE A 276 4.74 -2.47 -22.98
C ILE A 276 5.21 -1.20 -23.65
N LYS A 277 4.28 -0.30 -23.93
CA LYS A 277 4.54 0.98 -24.58
C LYS A 277 4.03 2.13 -23.73
N GLU A 278 4.89 3.13 -23.54
CA GLU A 278 4.52 4.37 -22.82
C GLU A 278 3.87 5.37 -23.80
N GLU A 279 2.74 5.96 -23.38
CA GLU A 279 2.04 7.01 -24.11
C GLU A 279 1.60 8.12 -23.14
N GLY A 280 2.50 9.05 -22.84
CA GLY A 280 2.22 10.15 -21.89
C GLY A 280 2.05 9.65 -20.48
N ASP A 281 0.84 9.80 -19.94
CA ASP A 281 0.44 9.31 -18.61
C ASP A 281 -0.29 7.97 -18.67
N ALA A 282 -0.08 7.20 -19.74
CA ALA A 282 -0.65 5.86 -19.93
C ALA A 282 0.40 4.84 -20.33
N LEU A 283 0.12 3.56 -20.03
CA LEU A 283 0.85 2.39 -20.53
C LEU A 283 -0.08 1.53 -21.35
N ILE A 284 0.36 1.11 -22.54
CA ILE A 284 -0.30 0.04 -23.31
C ILE A 284 0.46 -1.25 -23.02
N VAL A 285 -0.23 -2.21 -22.40
CA VAL A 285 0.33 -3.51 -22.02
C VAL A 285 -0.33 -4.59 -22.88
N ARG A 286 0.48 -5.38 -23.57
CA ARG A 286 -0.01 -6.43 -24.49
C ARG A 286 0.76 -7.73 -24.28
N ARG A 287 0.05 -8.83 -24.21
CA ARG A 287 0.64 -10.17 -24.20
C ARG A 287 -0.12 -11.10 -25.15
N GLU A 288 0.56 -11.56 -26.19
CA GLU A 288 0.03 -12.55 -27.14
C GLU A 288 0.81 -13.88 -27.11
N GLY A 289 2.11 -13.80 -26.83
CA GLY A 289 3.04 -14.93 -26.79
C GLY A 289 3.08 -15.67 -25.46
N LYS A 290 4.04 -16.60 -25.38
CA LYS A 290 4.38 -17.30 -24.14
C LYS A 290 5.25 -16.42 -23.26
N LEU A 291 5.15 -16.62 -21.96
CA LEU A 291 6.00 -15.95 -20.98
C LEU A 291 7.29 -16.73 -20.77
N THR A 292 8.39 -16.01 -20.62
CA THR A 292 9.72 -16.56 -20.31
C THR A 292 10.02 -16.37 -18.84
N SER A 293 10.66 -17.35 -18.21
CA SER A 293 11.12 -17.26 -16.81
C SER A 293 12.15 -16.16 -16.62
N THR A 294 12.11 -15.49 -15.48
CA THR A 294 13.11 -14.54 -15.03
C THR A 294 13.29 -14.60 -13.52
N ASN A 295 14.42 -14.07 -13.01
CA ASN A 295 14.67 -13.98 -11.59
C ASN A 295 14.31 -12.59 -11.08
N VAL A 296 13.56 -12.55 -9.97
CA VAL A 296 13.11 -11.31 -9.35
C VAL A 296 13.60 -11.24 -7.91
N LYS A 297 14.13 -10.08 -7.53
CA LYS A 297 14.50 -9.76 -6.15
C LYS A 297 13.79 -8.49 -5.71
N THR A 298 13.00 -8.58 -4.64
CA THR A 298 12.39 -7.39 -4.05
C THR A 298 13.42 -6.57 -3.30
N MET A 299 13.37 -5.26 -3.47
CA MET A 299 14.28 -4.30 -2.85
C MET A 299 13.56 -2.96 -2.63
N PRO A 300 14.07 -2.09 -1.73
CA PRO A 300 13.62 -0.70 -1.67
C PRO A 300 13.69 -0.02 -3.03
N TYR A 301 12.79 0.95 -3.25
CA TYR A 301 12.75 1.73 -4.50
C TYR A 301 14.14 2.35 -4.84
N PRO A 302 14.59 2.32 -6.11
CA PRO A 302 13.85 1.95 -7.34
C PRO A 302 13.87 0.46 -7.71
N GLY A 303 14.23 -0.44 -6.78
CA GLY A 303 14.14 -1.87 -7.01
C GLY A 303 12.71 -2.39 -7.09
N PHE A 304 12.56 -3.70 -7.36
CA PHE A 304 11.24 -4.32 -7.50
C PHE A 304 10.48 -4.29 -6.16
N PRO A 305 9.27 -3.69 -6.11
CA PRO A 305 8.59 -3.47 -4.85
C PRO A 305 8.04 -4.78 -4.25
N THR A 306 8.24 -4.97 -2.94
CA THR A 306 7.68 -6.12 -2.22
C THR A 306 6.15 -6.20 -2.33
N ASP A 307 5.46 -5.07 -2.52
CA ASP A 307 4.00 -5.02 -2.73
C ASP A 307 3.55 -5.61 -4.07
N MET A 308 4.47 -5.84 -5.02
CA MET A 308 4.22 -6.55 -6.28
C MET A 308 4.73 -8.00 -6.28
N GLN A 309 5.35 -8.44 -5.19
CA GLN A 309 5.95 -9.77 -5.11
C GLN A 309 4.93 -10.92 -5.30
N PRO A 310 3.73 -10.91 -4.66
CA PRO A 310 2.75 -11.96 -4.90
C PRO A 310 2.17 -11.95 -6.33
N GLN A 311 1.94 -10.77 -6.91
CA GLN A 311 1.38 -10.62 -8.26
C GLN A 311 2.37 -11.13 -9.32
N ILE A 312 3.67 -10.78 -9.20
CA ILE A 312 4.67 -11.30 -10.14
C ILE A 312 4.85 -12.81 -9.97
N ALA A 313 4.71 -13.36 -8.76
CA ALA A 313 4.76 -14.81 -8.52
C ALA A 313 3.67 -15.54 -9.30
N ALA A 314 2.44 -14.97 -9.41
CA ALA A 314 1.37 -15.54 -10.22
C ALA A 314 1.77 -15.61 -11.71
N VAL A 315 2.42 -14.57 -12.24
CA VAL A 315 2.90 -14.54 -13.63
C VAL A 315 4.04 -15.54 -13.84
N LEU A 316 5.00 -15.63 -12.89
CA LEU A 316 6.10 -16.59 -12.94
C LEU A 316 5.62 -18.05 -12.92
N CYS A 317 4.50 -18.35 -12.27
CA CYS A 317 3.90 -19.69 -12.32
C CYS A 317 3.47 -20.12 -13.74
N LEU A 318 3.28 -19.18 -14.67
CA LEU A 318 2.87 -19.41 -16.06
C LEU A 318 4.03 -19.27 -17.06
N ALA A 319 5.22 -18.87 -16.61
CA ALA A 319 6.38 -18.63 -17.46
C ALA A 319 7.15 -19.92 -17.77
N GLU A 320 7.52 -20.14 -19.05
CA GLU A 320 8.30 -21.32 -19.44
C GLU A 320 9.70 -21.29 -18.80
N GLY A 321 10.04 -22.33 -18.05
CA GLY A 321 11.31 -22.50 -17.35
C GLY A 321 11.20 -22.33 -15.83
N THR A 322 12.34 -22.10 -15.18
CA THR A 322 12.43 -21.96 -13.73
C THR A 322 12.82 -20.52 -13.37
N SER A 323 12.09 -19.95 -12.42
CA SER A 323 12.33 -18.61 -11.89
C SER A 323 12.72 -18.68 -10.41
N ILE A 324 13.58 -17.77 -9.98
CA ILE A 324 13.90 -17.56 -8.57
C ILE A 324 13.32 -16.22 -8.14
N LEU A 325 12.45 -16.26 -7.14
CA LEU A 325 11.89 -15.06 -6.51
C LEU A 325 12.49 -14.92 -5.10
N ASN A 326 13.22 -13.83 -4.88
CA ASN A 326 13.87 -13.55 -3.60
C ASN A 326 13.22 -12.35 -2.93
N GLU A 327 12.68 -12.55 -1.71
CA GLU A 327 12.09 -11.49 -0.90
C GLU A 327 13.18 -10.80 -0.05
N GLY A 328 13.50 -9.57 -0.39
CA GLY A 328 14.56 -8.80 0.28
C GLY A 328 14.09 -7.92 1.44
N VAL A 329 12.77 -7.76 1.62
CA VAL A 329 12.19 -6.80 2.57
C VAL A 329 11.54 -7.49 3.78
N TRP A 330 10.67 -8.47 3.54
CA TRP A 330 9.87 -9.11 4.60
C TRP A 330 10.25 -10.57 4.84
N ASP A 331 10.11 -11.03 6.09
CA ASP A 331 10.46 -12.39 6.46
C ASP A 331 9.39 -13.43 6.11
N ASN A 332 8.12 -13.04 6.07
CA ASN A 332 6.99 -13.97 5.92
C ASN A 332 6.04 -13.57 4.77
N ARG A 333 6.59 -13.34 3.57
CA ARG A 333 5.82 -12.84 2.42
C ARG A 333 5.14 -13.94 1.61
N TYR A 334 5.57 -15.20 1.71
CA TYR A 334 5.13 -16.30 0.85
C TYR A 334 3.91 -17.08 1.36
N ARG A 335 3.10 -16.53 2.27
CA ARG A 335 1.90 -17.20 2.79
C ARG A 335 0.89 -17.62 1.71
N TYR A 336 0.88 -16.94 0.58
CA TYR A 336 0.05 -17.25 -0.57
C TYR A 336 0.51 -18.49 -1.36
N ALA A 337 1.72 -19.00 -1.14
CA ALA A 337 2.28 -20.10 -1.93
C ALA A 337 1.45 -21.38 -1.83
N ASP A 338 0.83 -21.66 -0.69
CA ASP A 338 -0.04 -22.83 -0.51
C ASP A 338 -1.33 -22.67 -1.34
N GLU A 339 -1.86 -21.47 -1.46
CA GLU A 339 -3.03 -21.19 -2.29
C GLU A 339 -2.70 -21.40 -3.78
N PHE A 340 -1.52 -20.96 -4.24
CA PHE A 340 -1.06 -21.22 -5.60
C PHE A 340 -0.86 -22.71 -5.88
N ARG A 341 -0.35 -23.49 -4.91
CA ARG A 341 -0.25 -24.95 -5.03
C ARG A 341 -1.61 -25.60 -5.20
N ARG A 342 -2.66 -25.09 -4.53
CA ARG A 342 -4.06 -25.57 -4.74
C ARG A 342 -4.53 -25.33 -6.17
N MET A 343 -4.03 -24.28 -6.81
CA MET A 343 -4.30 -23.97 -8.23
C MET A 343 -3.37 -24.74 -9.19
N GLY A 344 -2.52 -25.64 -8.69
CA GLY A 344 -1.62 -26.46 -9.51
C GLY A 344 -0.27 -25.83 -9.82
N ALA A 345 0.12 -24.73 -9.16
CA ALA A 345 1.44 -24.14 -9.34
C ALA A 345 2.55 -25.00 -8.73
N ASN A 346 3.71 -25.04 -9.39
CA ASN A 346 4.93 -25.65 -8.86
C ASN A 346 5.82 -24.56 -8.23
N ILE A 347 5.61 -24.34 -6.95
CA ILE A 347 6.32 -23.32 -6.15
C ILE A 347 6.88 -23.95 -4.88
N GLN A 348 8.17 -23.81 -4.66
CA GLN A 348 8.87 -24.27 -3.47
C GLN A 348 9.48 -23.10 -2.74
N VAL A 349 9.16 -22.94 -1.46
CA VAL A 349 9.62 -21.82 -0.63
C VAL A 349 10.60 -22.32 0.41
N ASN A 350 11.75 -21.64 0.51
CA ASN A 350 12.73 -21.83 1.56
C ASN A 350 13.18 -20.48 2.12
N GLY A 351 12.68 -20.12 3.28
CA GLY A 351 12.92 -18.81 3.90
C GLY A 351 12.44 -17.66 3.01
N LYS A 352 13.37 -16.85 2.57
CA LYS A 352 13.10 -15.67 1.70
C LYS A 352 13.17 -15.97 0.19
N VAL A 353 13.37 -17.22 -0.21
CA VAL A 353 13.53 -17.60 -1.61
C VAL A 353 12.43 -18.57 -2.01
N ALA A 354 11.77 -18.28 -3.12
CA ALA A 354 10.89 -19.22 -3.81
C ALA A 354 11.51 -19.62 -5.14
N VAL A 355 11.50 -20.93 -5.42
CA VAL A 355 11.80 -21.49 -6.72
C VAL A 355 10.45 -21.84 -7.37
N ILE A 356 10.20 -21.26 -8.54
CA ILE A 356 8.94 -21.39 -9.27
C ILE A 356 9.25 -22.03 -10.61
N GLU A 357 8.72 -23.21 -10.85
CA GLU A 357 8.77 -23.87 -12.14
C GLU A 357 7.44 -23.64 -12.86
N GLY A 358 7.50 -23.02 -14.02
CA GLY A 358 6.31 -22.65 -14.78
C GLY A 358 5.48 -23.86 -15.18
N VAL A 359 4.17 -23.74 -15.06
CA VAL A 359 3.20 -24.77 -15.48
C VAL A 359 2.47 -24.34 -16.74
N ARG A 360 1.97 -25.30 -17.50
CA ARG A 360 1.24 -25.02 -18.74
C ARG A 360 -0.03 -24.20 -18.51
N ALA A 361 -0.71 -24.42 -17.40
CA ALA A 361 -1.91 -23.70 -16.98
C ALA A 361 -2.13 -23.91 -15.48
N LEU A 362 -2.67 -22.89 -14.84
CA LEU A 362 -3.27 -23.01 -13.50
C LEU A 362 -4.70 -23.53 -13.63
N THR A 363 -5.21 -24.13 -12.56
CA THR A 363 -6.60 -24.61 -12.47
C THR A 363 -7.36 -23.78 -11.43
N GLY A 364 -8.60 -23.45 -11.73
CA GLY A 364 -9.48 -22.79 -10.78
C GLY A 364 -9.69 -23.63 -9.53
N ALA A 365 -9.69 -22.98 -8.37
CA ALA A 365 -9.85 -23.62 -7.07
C ALA A 365 -10.45 -22.63 -6.05
N PRO A 366 -11.06 -23.10 -4.96
CA PRO A 366 -11.30 -22.27 -3.79
C PRO A 366 -9.99 -21.89 -3.12
N VAL A 367 -9.74 -20.58 -2.95
CA VAL A 367 -8.52 -19.99 -2.38
C VAL A 367 -8.86 -18.84 -1.43
N CYS A 368 -7.91 -18.48 -0.59
CA CYS A 368 -8.10 -17.44 0.41
C CYS A 368 -7.17 -16.25 0.19
N ALA A 369 -7.71 -15.03 0.30
CA ALA A 369 -6.92 -13.81 0.33
C ALA A 369 -6.23 -13.68 1.70
N CYS A 370 -5.00 -14.19 1.84
CA CYS A 370 -4.25 -14.17 3.10
C CYS A 370 -3.88 -12.75 3.57
N ASP A 371 -3.73 -11.83 2.65
CA ASP A 371 -3.48 -10.40 2.84
C ASP A 371 -3.88 -9.62 1.59
N LEU A 372 -3.77 -8.29 1.64
CA LEU A 372 -4.11 -7.39 0.54
C LEU A 372 -3.46 -7.78 -0.80
N ARG A 373 -2.14 -7.99 -0.82
CA ARG A 373 -1.37 -8.23 -2.05
C ARG A 373 -1.46 -9.69 -2.50
N ALA A 374 -1.52 -10.61 -1.56
CA ALA A 374 -1.83 -12.01 -1.83
C ALA A 374 -3.22 -12.15 -2.46
N GLY A 375 -4.23 -11.44 -1.96
CA GLY A 375 -5.56 -11.42 -2.55
C GLY A 375 -5.57 -10.92 -4.00
N ALA A 376 -4.85 -9.83 -4.29
CA ALA A 376 -4.68 -9.35 -5.66
C ALA A 376 -3.99 -10.38 -6.55
N ALA A 377 -2.99 -11.10 -6.03
CA ALA A 377 -2.31 -12.17 -6.76
C ALA A 377 -3.23 -13.38 -7.04
N MET A 378 -4.16 -13.70 -6.12
CA MET A 378 -5.19 -14.72 -6.37
C MET A 378 -6.12 -14.30 -7.53
N ILE A 379 -6.47 -13.00 -7.62
CA ILE A 379 -7.23 -12.49 -8.77
C ILE A 379 -6.42 -12.69 -10.06
N VAL A 380 -5.14 -12.27 -10.09
CA VAL A 380 -4.26 -12.43 -11.27
C VAL A 380 -4.16 -13.90 -11.69
N ALA A 381 -3.95 -14.80 -10.75
CA ALA A 381 -3.89 -16.24 -11.00
C ALA A 381 -5.25 -16.79 -11.51
N GLY A 382 -6.36 -16.38 -10.90
CA GLY A 382 -7.71 -16.79 -11.26
C GLY A 382 -8.11 -16.35 -12.67
N LEU A 383 -7.71 -15.15 -13.11
CA LEU A 383 -7.95 -14.67 -14.47
C LEU A 383 -7.29 -15.55 -15.55
N ALA A 384 -6.13 -16.12 -15.23
CA ALA A 384 -5.37 -16.99 -16.14
C ALA A 384 -5.71 -18.49 -16.00
N ALA A 385 -6.39 -18.88 -14.92
CA ALA A 385 -6.67 -20.28 -14.62
C ALA A 385 -7.74 -20.89 -15.53
N ASN A 386 -7.67 -22.20 -15.74
CA ASN A 386 -8.75 -22.94 -16.37
C ASN A 386 -9.82 -23.30 -15.33
N GLY A 387 -11.06 -22.90 -15.58
CA GLY A 387 -12.20 -23.16 -14.69
C GLY A 387 -12.54 -22.02 -13.77
N VAL A 388 -13.11 -22.31 -12.61
CA VAL A 388 -13.65 -21.32 -11.67
C VAL A 388 -12.74 -21.20 -10.46
N THR A 389 -12.34 -19.97 -10.13
CA THR A 389 -11.62 -19.63 -8.90
C THR A 389 -12.56 -18.87 -7.98
N GLU A 390 -12.69 -19.33 -6.75
CA GLU A 390 -13.45 -18.66 -5.70
C GLU A 390 -12.47 -18.10 -4.65
N ILE A 391 -12.53 -16.81 -4.39
CA ILE A 391 -11.60 -16.13 -3.47
C ILE A 391 -12.36 -15.69 -2.23
N ASP A 392 -12.02 -16.26 -1.09
CA ASP A 392 -12.55 -15.89 0.20
C ASP A 392 -11.75 -14.77 0.87
N GLN A 393 -12.31 -14.15 1.92
CA GLN A 393 -11.70 -13.07 2.72
C GLN A 393 -11.35 -11.83 1.88
N VAL A 394 -12.17 -11.50 0.91
CA VAL A 394 -11.96 -10.40 -0.05
C VAL A 394 -11.86 -9.01 0.61
N TYR A 395 -12.32 -8.87 1.85
CA TYR A 395 -12.14 -7.65 2.64
C TYR A 395 -10.66 -7.23 2.76
N HIS A 396 -9.70 -8.17 2.63
CA HIS A 396 -8.29 -7.84 2.54
C HIS A 396 -7.97 -7.07 1.25
N ILE A 397 -8.63 -7.41 0.13
CA ILE A 397 -8.43 -6.77 -1.17
C ILE A 397 -9.02 -5.36 -1.17
N GLU A 398 -10.22 -5.19 -0.61
CA GLU A 398 -10.96 -3.94 -0.51
C GLU A 398 -10.23 -2.86 0.32
N ARG A 399 -9.23 -3.26 1.11
CA ARG A 399 -8.37 -2.33 1.84
C ARG A 399 -7.47 -1.49 0.95
N GLY A 400 -7.25 -1.86 -0.30
CA GLY A 400 -6.28 -1.18 -1.13
C GLY A 400 -6.54 -1.20 -2.63
N TYR A 401 -7.62 -1.80 -3.08
CA TYR A 401 -8.02 -1.80 -4.50
C TYR A 401 -9.45 -1.27 -4.63
N GLU A 402 -9.56 -0.10 -5.24
CA GLU A 402 -10.83 0.54 -5.52
C GLU A 402 -11.55 -0.15 -6.68
N GLY A 403 -12.72 -0.73 -6.41
CA GLY A 403 -13.60 -1.27 -7.45
C GLY A 403 -12.94 -2.29 -8.39
N ILE A 404 -12.04 -3.15 -7.87
CA ILE A 404 -11.25 -4.07 -8.72
C ILE A 404 -12.12 -5.01 -9.55
N VAL A 405 -13.24 -5.49 -9.01
CA VAL A 405 -14.20 -6.35 -9.72
C VAL A 405 -14.82 -5.60 -10.89
N GLN A 406 -15.29 -4.38 -10.65
CA GLN A 406 -15.93 -3.53 -11.66
C GLN A 406 -14.94 -3.13 -12.76
N LYS A 407 -13.71 -2.77 -12.39
CA LYS A 407 -12.64 -2.40 -13.33
C LYS A 407 -12.25 -3.60 -14.21
N LEU A 408 -12.05 -4.79 -13.63
CA LEU A 408 -11.72 -6.00 -14.38
C LEU A 408 -12.87 -6.48 -15.27
N SER A 409 -14.12 -6.38 -14.80
CA SER A 409 -15.29 -6.71 -15.62
C SER A 409 -15.38 -5.81 -16.87
N LYS A 410 -15.07 -4.51 -16.76
CA LYS A 410 -14.99 -3.59 -17.91
C LYS A 410 -13.88 -3.99 -18.90
N LEU A 411 -12.82 -4.63 -18.43
CA LEU A 411 -11.75 -5.17 -19.28
C LEU A 411 -12.12 -6.53 -19.92
N GLY A 412 -13.33 -7.04 -19.71
CA GLY A 412 -13.81 -8.30 -20.26
C GLY A 412 -13.56 -9.53 -19.39
N ALA A 413 -13.04 -9.36 -18.18
CA ALA A 413 -12.95 -10.46 -17.23
C ALA A 413 -14.34 -10.95 -16.80
N ASP A 414 -14.48 -12.24 -16.60
CA ASP A 414 -15.67 -12.87 -16.03
C ASP A 414 -15.46 -13.01 -14.52
N ILE A 415 -15.70 -11.92 -13.83
CA ILE A 415 -15.52 -11.79 -12.38
C ILE A 415 -16.73 -11.12 -11.75
N HIS A 416 -17.19 -11.62 -10.61
CA HIS A 416 -18.30 -11.02 -9.86
C HIS A 416 -18.16 -11.29 -8.35
N GLU A 417 -18.92 -10.52 -7.59
CA GLU A 417 -19.07 -10.69 -6.15
C GLU A 417 -20.25 -11.61 -5.85
N GLU A 418 -20.06 -12.55 -4.94
CA GLU A 418 -21.12 -13.40 -4.42
C GLU A 418 -21.23 -13.25 -2.91
N VAL A 419 -22.45 -12.97 -2.42
CA VAL A 419 -22.73 -12.84 -0.99
C VAL A 419 -23.17 -14.18 -0.45
N ILE A 420 -22.40 -14.74 0.49
CA ILE A 420 -22.74 -15.99 1.17
C ILE A 420 -23.49 -15.65 2.47
N PRO A 421 -24.69 -16.22 2.70
CA PRO A 421 -25.37 -16.09 3.99
C PRO A 421 -24.50 -16.62 5.13
N GLU A 422 -24.58 -15.97 6.32
CA GLU A 422 -23.76 -16.37 7.48
C GLU A 422 -23.99 -17.83 7.93
N GLU A 423 -25.21 -18.35 7.75
CA GLU A 423 -25.58 -19.72 8.10
C GLU A 423 -24.84 -20.78 7.28
N ASP A 424 -24.66 -20.52 5.99
CA ASP A 424 -23.94 -21.44 5.08
C ASP A 424 -22.42 -21.41 5.31
N TRP A 425 -21.88 -20.27 5.72
CA TRP A 425 -20.45 -20.13 6.01
C TRP A 425 -20.03 -20.90 7.28
N ARG A 426 -20.87 -20.91 8.32
CA ARG A 426 -20.60 -21.67 9.56
C ARG A 426 -20.61 -23.16 9.32
N SER A 427 -21.50 -23.66 8.45
CA SER A 427 -21.60 -25.06 8.12
C SER A 427 -20.42 -25.58 7.26
N SER A 428 -19.87 -24.75 6.38
CA SER A 428 -18.75 -25.12 5.49
C SER A 428 -17.37 -25.06 6.17
N ASN A 429 -17.22 -24.29 7.27
CA ASN A 429 -15.93 -24.12 7.98
C ASN A 429 -15.85 -24.82 9.35
N GLY A 430 -16.79 -25.68 9.68
CA GLY A 430 -16.74 -26.54 10.87
C GLY A 430 -16.72 -25.79 12.21
N VAL A 431 -17.23 -24.57 12.25
CA VAL A 431 -17.41 -23.78 13.47
C VAL A 431 -18.82 -24.06 14.00
N GLY A 432 -18.92 -25.09 14.83
CA GLY A 432 -20.11 -25.47 15.59
C GLY A 432 -19.93 -25.19 17.07
#